data_da41090ebed4251c87b08a942b05bcfb
#
_entry.id   da41090ebed4251c87b08a942b05bcfb
#
_cell.length_a   1.000
_cell.length_b   1.000
_cell.length_c   1.000
_cell.angle_alpha   90.00
_cell.angle_beta   90.00
_cell.angle_gamma   90.00
#
_symmetry.space_group_name_H-M   'P 1'
#
loop_
_entity.id
_entity.type
_entity.pdbx_description
1 polymer ?
#
loop_
_entity_poly.entity_id
_entity_poly.type
_entity_poly.pdbx_seq_one_letter_code
_entity_poly.pdbx_strand_id
1 'polypeptide(L)'
;MRRLASLTLLWVGLAHAGPTSLGPNYDVKADVAETCAACHGLRYLDLAQGYDTPAEWSHLIASMVKLPPERDRAISQYLAETYRHKPEKAPVLVQGDTDITIEEWVTPTLGQRTRDPVESPDGAIWWTGMWASLVGQLDPKTGVMQEYQLPSSARPHSIVPDTEGFIWYTGNSNGTIGRLNPADGSIKEYPTRARDPHTAVFHPNGNLYFTSQHSNMLGRLNPKTGELKEIETRKKPYGIKVGKAGDLFIAYNGTNAIGRMHPVTLSVSYYDIPDTATRIRRLDIDSDENVWFVNSRLGKVGKLEVDTGKVTQWNSPSGPTSHPYSMTVINDIVWYNESGMRPDALVRFDPATEQFQSWAVPSGIGIIRHTWETQDGDLLIHQSSSNRVGRVRIAD
;
A
#
# COMPACT_ATOMS: atom_id res chain seq x y z
N MET A 1 -33.40 -21.17 -37.93
CA MET A 1 -33.07 -21.09 -36.52
C MET A 1 -31.74 -21.82 -36.30
N ARG A 2 -30.63 -21.10 -36.34
CA ARG A 2 -29.27 -21.64 -36.03
C ARG A 2 -28.82 -20.96 -34.75
N ARG A 3 -28.65 -21.75 -33.67
CA ARG A 3 -28.08 -21.28 -32.41
C ARG A 3 -26.57 -21.19 -32.58
N LEU A 4 -26.02 -19.99 -32.43
CA LEU A 4 -24.58 -19.74 -32.26
C LEU A 4 -24.25 -20.02 -30.78
N ALA A 5 -23.43 -21.02 -30.56
CA ALA A 5 -22.82 -21.28 -29.27
C ALA A 5 -21.60 -20.38 -29.12
N SER A 6 -21.62 -19.50 -28.12
CA SER A 6 -20.45 -18.70 -27.73
C SER A 6 -19.44 -19.61 -27.02
N LEU A 7 -18.29 -19.84 -27.64
CA LEU A 7 -17.13 -20.43 -26.97
C LEU A 7 -16.44 -19.34 -26.13
N THR A 8 -16.60 -19.46 -24.83
CA THR A 8 -15.76 -18.73 -23.88
C THR A 8 -14.41 -19.44 -23.79
N LEU A 9 -13.39 -18.86 -24.39
CA LEU A 9 -12.01 -19.31 -24.19
C LEU A 9 -11.57 -18.92 -22.77
N LEU A 10 -11.60 -19.88 -21.85
CA LEU A 10 -10.83 -19.81 -20.63
C LEU A 10 -9.32 -19.86 -21.00
N TRP A 11 -8.64 -18.73 -20.85
CA TRP A 11 -7.19 -18.72 -20.79
C TRP A 11 -6.76 -19.29 -19.45
N VAL A 12 -6.61 -20.60 -19.37
CA VAL A 12 -5.88 -21.27 -18.30
C VAL A 12 -4.41 -20.98 -18.56
N GLY A 13 -3.83 -20.10 -17.76
CA GLY A 13 -2.38 -19.94 -17.72
C GLY A 13 -1.76 -21.29 -17.44
N LEU A 14 -1.09 -21.87 -18.43
CA LEU A 14 -0.27 -23.06 -18.28
C LEU A 14 0.87 -22.69 -17.33
N ALA A 15 0.67 -22.91 -16.04
CA ALA A 15 1.77 -23.10 -15.13
C ALA A 15 2.57 -24.28 -15.69
N HIS A 16 3.78 -24.02 -16.17
CA HIS A 16 4.70 -25.07 -16.55
C HIS A 16 4.89 -25.94 -15.33
N ALA A 17 4.29 -27.13 -15.32
CA ALA A 17 4.61 -28.17 -14.35
C ALA A 17 6.04 -28.55 -14.63
N GLY A 18 6.99 -28.00 -13.87
CA GLY A 18 8.37 -28.44 -13.86
C GLY A 18 8.44 -29.91 -13.45
N PRO A 19 9.57 -30.56 -13.67
CA PRO A 19 9.73 -31.98 -13.40
C PRO A 19 9.32 -32.28 -11.95
N THR A 20 8.58 -33.37 -11.75
CA THR A 20 8.08 -33.83 -10.45
C THR A 20 9.19 -34.37 -9.54
N SER A 21 10.41 -34.51 -10.03
CA SER A 21 11.60 -34.84 -9.25
C SER A 21 12.77 -33.95 -9.68
N LEU A 22 13.57 -33.50 -8.70
CA LEU A 22 14.79 -32.77 -8.95
C LEU A 22 15.83 -33.70 -9.58
N GLY A 23 16.24 -33.46 -10.81
CA GLY A 23 17.27 -34.23 -11.50
C GLY A 23 18.67 -33.98 -10.90
N PRO A 24 19.66 -34.83 -11.24
CA PRO A 24 21.02 -34.74 -10.68
C PRO A 24 21.74 -33.42 -11.00
N ASN A 25 21.28 -32.65 -11.97
CA ASN A 25 21.84 -31.35 -12.38
C ASN A 25 20.92 -30.17 -11.98
N TYR A 26 20.04 -30.36 -10.99
CA TYR A 26 19.16 -29.28 -10.54
C TYR A 26 19.95 -28.15 -9.89
N ASP A 27 19.85 -26.96 -10.48
CA ASP A 27 20.43 -25.72 -9.98
C ASP A 27 19.35 -24.87 -9.28
N VAL A 28 19.31 -24.95 -7.96
CA VAL A 28 18.34 -24.20 -7.14
C VAL A 28 18.49 -22.69 -7.31
N LYS A 29 19.71 -22.19 -7.51
CA LYS A 29 19.95 -20.75 -7.69
C LYS A 29 19.37 -20.25 -9.01
N ALA A 30 19.54 -21.03 -10.07
CA ALA A 30 18.94 -20.73 -11.36
C ALA A 30 17.40 -20.80 -11.29
N ASP A 31 16.85 -21.83 -10.60
CA ASP A 31 15.40 -21.95 -10.39
C ASP A 31 14.82 -20.79 -9.57
N VAL A 32 15.50 -20.35 -8.51
CA VAL A 32 15.12 -19.14 -7.75
C VAL A 32 15.13 -17.92 -8.66
N ALA A 33 16.17 -17.75 -9.48
CA ALA A 33 16.27 -16.62 -10.40
C ALA A 33 15.12 -16.61 -11.40
N GLU A 34 14.79 -17.74 -12.01
CA GLU A 34 13.69 -17.87 -12.96
C GLU A 34 12.32 -17.68 -12.29
N THR A 35 12.07 -18.44 -11.23
CA THR A 35 10.77 -18.46 -10.53
C THR A 35 10.44 -17.09 -9.92
N CYS A 36 11.38 -16.49 -9.18
CA CYS A 36 11.11 -15.21 -8.51
C CYS A 36 11.13 -14.02 -9.47
N ALA A 37 11.95 -14.06 -10.55
CA ALA A 37 12.01 -12.97 -11.51
C ALA A 37 10.82 -12.93 -12.47
N ALA A 38 10.00 -13.97 -12.52
CA ALA A 38 8.80 -14.01 -13.38
C ALA A 38 7.80 -12.89 -13.06
N CYS A 39 7.71 -12.46 -11.79
CA CYS A 39 6.76 -11.44 -11.35
C CYS A 39 7.42 -10.13 -10.94
N HIS A 40 8.66 -10.17 -10.42
CA HIS A 40 9.35 -8.98 -9.87
C HIS A 40 10.87 -9.16 -9.86
N GLY A 41 11.62 -8.07 -9.66
CA GLY A 41 13.08 -8.14 -9.59
C GLY A 41 13.58 -8.87 -8.34
N LEU A 42 14.70 -9.60 -8.46
CA LEU A 42 15.31 -10.38 -7.38
C LEU A 42 15.71 -9.55 -6.14
N ARG A 43 15.86 -8.23 -6.28
CA ARG A 43 16.08 -7.31 -5.14
C ARG A 43 15.01 -7.44 -4.03
N TYR A 44 13.85 -7.99 -4.34
CA TYR A 44 12.81 -8.23 -3.33
C TYR A 44 13.18 -9.36 -2.38
N LEU A 45 14.07 -10.28 -2.75
CA LEU A 45 14.62 -11.27 -1.83
C LEU A 45 15.43 -10.60 -0.71
N ASP A 46 16.20 -9.56 -1.03
CA ASP A 46 16.90 -8.77 0.00
C ASP A 46 15.94 -8.01 0.92
N LEU A 47 14.80 -7.58 0.39
CA LEU A 47 13.74 -6.95 1.20
C LEU A 47 12.98 -7.97 2.06
N ALA A 48 12.97 -9.23 1.65
CA ALA A 48 12.32 -10.32 2.35
C ALA A 48 13.18 -10.96 3.46
N GLN A 49 14.35 -10.41 3.76
CA GLN A 49 15.19 -10.89 4.88
C GLN A 49 14.45 -10.72 6.22
N GLY A 50 14.21 -11.80 6.91
CA GLY A 50 13.44 -11.83 8.16
C GLY A 50 12.85 -13.20 8.42
N TYR A 51 13.06 -14.14 7.49
CA TYR A 51 12.73 -15.55 7.66
C TYR A 51 14.01 -16.35 7.89
N ASP A 52 14.04 -17.14 8.96
CA ASP A 52 15.20 -17.90 9.36
C ASP A 52 15.09 -19.37 8.98
N THR A 53 13.88 -19.85 8.76
CA THR A 53 13.60 -21.27 8.53
C THR A 53 13.05 -21.53 7.13
N PRO A 54 13.30 -22.73 6.57
CA PRO A 54 12.67 -23.15 5.31
C PRO A 54 11.13 -23.13 5.37
N ALA A 55 10.54 -23.40 6.52
CA ALA A 55 9.09 -23.39 6.68
C ALA A 55 8.49 -21.98 6.53
N GLU A 56 9.14 -20.97 7.08
CA GLU A 56 8.73 -19.56 6.91
C GLU A 56 8.86 -19.12 5.45
N TRP A 57 9.96 -19.46 4.79
CA TRP A 57 10.14 -19.20 3.37
C TRP A 57 9.09 -19.92 2.51
N SER A 58 8.80 -21.20 2.79
CA SER A 58 7.76 -21.95 2.09
C SER A 58 6.39 -21.30 2.26
N HIS A 59 6.06 -20.82 3.46
CA HIS A 59 4.82 -20.11 3.72
C HIS A 59 4.73 -18.81 2.91
N LEU A 60 5.82 -18.02 2.82
CA LEU A 60 5.86 -16.84 1.97
C LEU A 60 5.71 -17.19 0.49
N ILE A 61 6.46 -18.19 0.00
CA ILE A 61 6.41 -18.65 -1.40
C ILE A 61 4.98 -19.05 -1.77
N ALA A 62 4.29 -19.79 -0.89
CA ALA A 62 2.92 -20.26 -1.11
C ALA A 62 1.92 -19.10 -1.29
N SER A 63 2.21 -17.89 -0.77
CA SER A 63 1.39 -16.69 -1.02
C SER A 63 1.62 -16.06 -2.39
N MET A 64 2.66 -16.45 -3.11
CA MET A 64 3.07 -15.89 -4.40
C MET A 64 2.96 -16.85 -5.56
N VAL A 65 3.28 -18.13 -5.33
CA VAL A 65 3.30 -19.16 -6.38
C VAL A 65 3.08 -20.54 -5.77
N LYS A 66 2.38 -21.43 -6.50
CA LYS A 66 2.29 -22.85 -6.12
C LYS A 66 3.43 -23.61 -6.79
N LEU A 67 4.31 -24.19 -5.97
CA LEU A 67 5.40 -25.02 -6.44
C LEU A 67 5.12 -26.51 -6.14
N PRO A 68 5.66 -27.43 -6.95
CA PRO A 68 5.75 -28.84 -6.57
C PRO A 68 6.52 -28.98 -5.25
N PRO A 69 6.16 -29.93 -4.37
CA PRO A 69 6.72 -30.03 -3.01
C PRO A 69 8.25 -30.13 -2.95
N GLU A 70 8.86 -30.77 -3.93
CA GLU A 70 10.33 -30.94 -3.98
C GLU A 70 11.03 -29.62 -4.36
N ARG A 71 10.47 -28.84 -5.30
CA ARG A 71 10.97 -27.51 -5.65
C ARG A 71 10.78 -26.53 -4.50
N ASP A 72 9.61 -26.54 -3.87
CA ASP A 72 9.35 -25.69 -2.70
C ASP A 72 10.37 -25.95 -1.60
N ARG A 73 10.62 -27.22 -1.27
CA ARG A 73 11.63 -27.61 -0.26
C ARG A 73 13.03 -27.14 -0.63
N ALA A 74 13.46 -27.33 -1.88
CA ALA A 74 14.80 -26.94 -2.32
C ALA A 74 14.97 -25.43 -2.34
N ILE A 75 13.97 -24.69 -2.86
CA ILE A 75 13.99 -23.22 -2.92
C ILE A 75 13.93 -22.63 -1.52
N SER A 76 13.02 -23.08 -0.65
CA SER A 76 12.89 -22.56 0.71
C SER A 76 14.13 -22.83 1.57
N GLN A 77 14.77 -24.01 1.42
CA GLN A 77 16.04 -24.31 2.04
C GLN A 77 17.15 -23.35 1.58
N TYR A 78 17.30 -23.17 0.27
CA TYR A 78 18.29 -22.27 -0.31
C TYR A 78 18.09 -20.82 0.15
N LEU A 79 16.85 -20.35 0.20
CA LEU A 79 16.53 -18.99 0.64
C LEU A 79 16.83 -18.80 2.14
N ALA A 80 16.48 -19.76 2.98
CA ALA A 80 16.80 -19.73 4.41
C ALA A 80 18.31 -19.70 4.68
N GLU A 81 19.11 -20.38 3.87
CA GLU A 81 20.57 -20.38 3.99
C GLU A 81 21.22 -19.10 3.43
N THR A 82 20.65 -18.53 2.35
CA THR A 82 21.24 -17.42 1.61
C THR A 82 20.78 -16.05 2.11
N TYR A 83 19.51 -15.94 2.49
CA TYR A 83 18.86 -14.69 2.88
C TYR A 83 18.46 -14.69 4.36
N ARG A 84 19.42 -15.00 5.22
CA ARG A 84 19.20 -15.08 6.68
C ARG A 84 18.76 -13.76 7.27
N HIS A 85 18.02 -13.86 8.37
CA HIS A 85 17.65 -12.73 9.20
C HIS A 85 18.89 -11.91 9.61
N LYS A 86 18.76 -10.61 9.56
CA LYS A 86 19.75 -9.66 10.04
C LYS A 86 19.29 -9.12 11.38
N PRO A 87 19.96 -9.43 12.51
CA PRO A 87 19.55 -8.96 13.83
C PRO A 87 19.35 -7.42 13.92
N GLU A 88 20.13 -6.66 13.17
CA GLU A 88 20.00 -5.21 13.07
C GLU A 88 18.69 -4.75 12.38
N LYS A 89 17.93 -5.68 11.83
CA LYS A 89 16.60 -5.42 11.25
C LYS A 89 15.46 -5.78 12.19
N ALA A 90 15.71 -6.37 13.34
CA ALA A 90 14.67 -6.63 14.32
C ALA A 90 14.06 -5.31 14.82
N PRO A 91 12.71 -5.20 14.89
CA PRO A 91 12.07 -3.99 15.41
C PRO A 91 12.30 -3.84 16.90
N VAL A 92 12.38 -2.60 17.36
CA VAL A 92 12.27 -2.29 18.78
C VAL A 92 10.79 -2.29 19.13
N LEU A 93 10.36 -3.25 19.97
CA LEU A 93 8.98 -3.35 20.42
C LEU A 93 8.83 -2.61 21.76
N VAL A 94 8.02 -1.57 21.75
CA VAL A 94 7.73 -0.74 22.92
C VAL A 94 6.40 -1.18 23.52
N GLN A 95 6.40 -1.51 24.81
CA GLN A 95 5.21 -1.89 25.55
C GLN A 95 4.38 -0.64 25.93
N GLY A 96 3.08 -0.80 26.13
CA GLY A 96 2.16 0.24 26.57
C GLY A 96 0.80 -0.34 26.91
N ASP A 97 -0.18 0.52 27.18
CA ASP A 97 -1.48 0.14 27.73
C ASP A 97 -2.56 -0.14 26.65
N THR A 98 -2.27 0.13 25.39
CA THR A 98 -3.21 -0.15 24.29
C THR A 98 -3.07 -1.60 23.84
N ASP A 99 -4.16 -2.34 23.87
CA ASP A 99 -4.23 -3.69 23.32
C ASP A 99 -4.73 -3.66 21.86
N ILE A 100 -4.12 -4.47 21.02
CA ILE A 100 -4.56 -4.66 19.63
C ILE A 100 -4.66 -6.13 19.26
N THR A 101 -5.52 -6.41 18.30
CA THR A 101 -5.57 -7.72 17.62
C THR A 101 -5.39 -7.52 16.13
N ILE A 102 -4.45 -8.24 15.52
CA ILE A 102 -4.21 -8.17 14.08
C ILE A 102 -4.75 -9.43 13.42
N GLU A 103 -5.72 -9.25 12.55
CA GLU A 103 -6.28 -10.30 11.70
C GLU A 103 -5.82 -10.08 10.25
N GLU A 104 -5.35 -11.14 9.58
CA GLU A 104 -4.83 -11.04 8.22
C GLU A 104 -5.43 -12.11 7.31
N TRP A 105 -5.81 -11.72 6.09
CA TRP A 105 -6.35 -12.61 5.05
C TRP A 105 -5.40 -12.65 3.85
N VAL A 106 -5.09 -13.85 3.37
CA VAL A 106 -4.34 -14.06 2.12
C VAL A 106 -5.29 -13.80 0.95
N THR A 107 -4.92 -12.91 0.04
CA THR A 107 -5.73 -12.59 -1.13
C THR A 107 -5.68 -13.69 -2.18
N PRO A 108 -6.78 -13.95 -2.96
CA PRO A 108 -6.93 -15.16 -3.76
C PRO A 108 -5.89 -15.33 -4.87
N THR A 109 -5.66 -14.28 -5.66
CA THR A 109 -4.65 -14.32 -6.74
C THR A 109 -3.24 -14.18 -6.15
N LEU A 110 -2.44 -15.21 -6.30
CA LEU A 110 -1.08 -15.24 -5.78
C LEU A 110 -0.18 -14.22 -6.49
N GLY A 111 0.75 -13.63 -5.74
CA GLY A 111 1.74 -12.68 -6.29
C GLY A 111 1.17 -11.37 -6.81
N GLN A 112 -0.09 -11.05 -6.52
CA GLN A 112 -0.74 -9.84 -7.03
C GLN A 112 -0.17 -8.53 -6.47
N ARG A 113 0.66 -8.60 -5.42
CA ARG A 113 1.19 -7.42 -4.71
C ARG A 113 0.05 -6.54 -4.19
N THR A 114 -0.65 -7.05 -3.20
CA THR A 114 -1.74 -6.38 -2.50
C THR A 114 -1.33 -5.00 -1.98
N ARG A 115 -2.18 -3.98 -2.22
CA ARG A 115 -1.90 -2.59 -1.82
C ARG A 115 -3.17 -1.85 -1.42
N ASP A 116 -2.94 -0.73 -0.75
CA ASP A 116 -3.85 0.38 -0.46
C ASP A 116 -5.26 -0.10 -0.06
N PRO A 117 -5.41 -0.81 1.11
CA PRO A 117 -6.71 -1.25 1.58
C PRO A 117 -7.56 -0.04 1.98
N VAL A 118 -8.86 -0.11 1.70
CA VAL A 118 -9.86 0.89 2.11
C VAL A 118 -11.15 0.18 2.49
N GLU A 119 -11.96 0.82 3.33
CA GLU A 119 -13.32 0.36 3.63
C GLU A 119 -14.32 1.16 2.81
N SER A 120 -15.27 0.47 2.18
CA SER A 120 -16.43 1.11 1.52
C SER A 120 -17.57 1.36 2.50
N PRO A 121 -18.56 2.22 2.16
CA PRO A 121 -19.66 2.56 3.06
C PRO A 121 -20.49 1.36 3.56
N ASP A 122 -20.51 0.26 2.84
CA ASP A 122 -21.16 -1.00 3.23
C ASP A 122 -20.32 -1.90 4.16
N GLY A 123 -19.12 -1.45 4.53
CA GLY A 123 -18.18 -2.16 5.41
C GLY A 123 -17.32 -3.21 4.71
N ALA A 124 -17.38 -3.33 3.39
CA ALA A 124 -16.48 -4.22 2.66
C ALA A 124 -15.07 -3.63 2.58
N ILE A 125 -14.05 -4.48 2.69
CA ILE A 125 -12.64 -4.08 2.56
C ILE A 125 -12.20 -4.28 1.11
N TRP A 126 -11.75 -3.21 0.47
CA TRP A 126 -11.24 -3.22 -0.89
C TRP A 126 -9.72 -3.08 -0.92
N TRP A 127 -9.07 -3.66 -1.93
CA TRP A 127 -7.64 -3.52 -2.16
C TRP A 127 -7.30 -3.51 -3.65
N THR A 128 -6.09 -3.06 -3.97
CA THR A 128 -5.53 -3.21 -5.32
C THR A 128 -4.56 -4.38 -5.38
N GLY A 129 -4.64 -5.20 -6.43
CA GLY A 129 -3.67 -6.21 -6.82
C GLY A 129 -2.80 -5.68 -7.95
N MET A 130 -1.77 -4.90 -7.59
CA MET A 130 -1.04 -4.06 -8.54
C MET A 130 -0.40 -4.86 -9.68
N TRP A 131 0.22 -6.00 -9.42
CA TRP A 131 0.90 -6.77 -10.46
C TRP A 131 -0.04 -7.64 -11.29
N ALA A 132 -1.19 -8.00 -10.74
CA ALA A 132 -2.21 -8.77 -11.44
C ALA A 132 -3.23 -7.88 -12.18
N SER A 133 -3.10 -6.53 -12.08
CA SER A 133 -4.06 -5.57 -12.67
C SER A 133 -5.50 -5.89 -12.26
N LEU A 134 -5.74 -6.01 -10.96
CA LEU A 134 -7.07 -6.27 -10.41
C LEU A 134 -7.36 -5.39 -9.19
N VAL A 135 -8.61 -5.34 -8.79
CA VAL A 135 -9.04 -4.91 -7.47
C VAL A 135 -9.80 -6.06 -6.81
N GLY A 136 -9.70 -6.14 -5.49
CA GLY A 136 -10.39 -7.17 -4.73
C GLY A 136 -11.27 -6.58 -3.66
N GLN A 137 -12.27 -7.35 -3.25
CA GLN A 137 -13.23 -7.07 -2.20
C GLN A 137 -13.23 -8.23 -1.20
N LEU A 138 -13.25 -7.92 0.08
CA LEU A 138 -13.42 -8.84 1.19
C LEU A 138 -14.65 -8.43 2.00
N ASP A 139 -15.54 -9.35 2.24
CA ASP A 139 -16.51 -9.24 3.33
C ASP A 139 -15.81 -9.66 4.64
N PRO A 140 -15.50 -8.74 5.56
CA PRO A 140 -14.76 -9.08 6.79
C PRO A 140 -15.56 -9.93 7.78
N LYS A 141 -16.87 -10.05 7.60
CA LYS A 141 -17.75 -10.88 8.47
C LYS A 141 -17.73 -12.35 8.08
N THR A 142 -17.64 -12.62 6.78
CA THR A 142 -17.70 -13.99 6.24
C THR A 142 -16.34 -14.50 5.76
N GLY A 143 -15.38 -13.61 5.55
CA GLY A 143 -14.08 -13.91 4.92
C GLY A 143 -14.18 -14.17 3.41
N VAL A 144 -15.35 -13.98 2.79
CA VAL A 144 -15.54 -14.18 1.36
C VAL A 144 -14.87 -13.08 0.58
N MET A 145 -14.09 -13.46 -0.43
CA MET A 145 -13.38 -12.54 -1.31
C MET A 145 -13.86 -12.65 -2.74
N GLN A 146 -13.88 -11.51 -3.43
CA GLN A 146 -14.14 -11.40 -4.86
C GLN A 146 -13.06 -10.53 -5.51
N GLU A 147 -12.63 -10.89 -6.71
CA GLU A 147 -11.65 -10.10 -7.49
C GLU A 147 -12.23 -9.69 -8.83
N TYR A 148 -11.94 -8.46 -9.23
CA TYR A 148 -12.39 -7.85 -10.49
C TYR A 148 -11.17 -7.56 -11.34
N GLN A 149 -11.10 -8.20 -12.52
CA GLN A 149 -10.01 -8.00 -13.45
C GLN A 149 -10.14 -6.62 -14.11
N LEU A 150 -9.10 -5.82 -14.02
CA LEU A 150 -8.95 -4.54 -14.71
C LEU A 150 -8.29 -4.72 -16.09
N PRO A 151 -8.29 -3.71 -16.95
CA PRO A 151 -7.46 -3.73 -18.14
C PRO A 151 -6.01 -4.10 -17.81
N SER A 152 -5.41 -4.99 -18.59
CA SER A 152 -4.16 -5.69 -18.26
C SER A 152 -2.95 -4.78 -17.98
N SER A 153 -2.97 -3.56 -18.50
CA SER A 153 -1.93 -2.55 -18.30
C SER A 153 -2.18 -1.59 -17.12
N ALA A 154 -3.31 -1.69 -16.43
CA ALA A 154 -3.70 -0.73 -15.40
C ALA A 154 -2.70 -0.70 -14.22
N ARG A 155 -2.32 -1.86 -13.70
CA ARG A 155 -1.46 -2.01 -12.51
C ARG A 155 -1.83 -1.00 -11.42
N PRO A 156 -3.02 -1.13 -10.83
CA PRO A 156 -3.60 -0.13 -9.95
C PRO A 156 -2.72 0.11 -8.73
N HIS A 157 -2.61 1.38 -8.30
CA HIS A 157 -1.84 1.73 -7.11
C HIS A 157 -2.74 2.09 -5.94
N SER A 158 -3.62 3.05 -6.09
CA SER A 158 -4.56 3.52 -5.07
C SER A 158 -5.99 3.16 -5.44
N ILE A 159 -6.83 3.02 -4.44
CA ILE A 159 -8.24 2.73 -4.55
C ILE A 159 -9.01 3.62 -3.57
N VAL A 160 -10.17 4.12 -3.96
CA VAL A 160 -11.09 4.86 -3.09
C VAL A 160 -12.53 4.57 -3.48
N PRO A 161 -13.43 4.27 -2.53
CA PRO A 161 -14.85 4.17 -2.79
C PRO A 161 -15.47 5.56 -2.93
N ASP A 162 -16.56 5.69 -3.68
CA ASP A 162 -17.42 6.86 -3.62
C ASP A 162 -18.71 6.58 -2.82
N THR A 163 -19.52 7.61 -2.62
CA THR A 163 -20.79 7.51 -1.88
C THR A 163 -21.91 6.81 -2.65
N GLU A 164 -21.72 6.57 -3.94
CA GLU A 164 -22.68 5.88 -4.83
C GLU A 164 -22.36 4.37 -4.93
N GLY A 165 -21.27 3.91 -4.28
CA GLY A 165 -20.83 2.51 -4.27
C GLY A 165 -19.92 2.13 -5.43
N PHE A 166 -19.46 3.07 -6.25
CA PHE A 166 -18.41 2.82 -7.23
C PHE A 166 -17.03 2.78 -6.58
N ILE A 167 -16.15 2.01 -7.17
CA ILE A 167 -14.77 1.88 -6.73
C ILE A 167 -13.85 2.55 -7.76
N TRP A 168 -13.14 3.57 -7.31
CA TRP A 168 -12.21 4.31 -8.15
C TRP A 168 -10.78 3.86 -7.90
N TYR A 169 -9.98 3.75 -8.96
CA TYR A 169 -8.59 3.34 -8.87
C TYR A 169 -7.67 4.21 -9.74
N THR A 170 -6.42 4.27 -9.36
CA THR A 170 -5.38 4.90 -10.19
C THR A 170 -4.68 3.83 -11.02
N GLY A 171 -4.83 3.90 -12.35
CA GLY A 171 -4.12 3.03 -13.30
C GLY A 171 -2.68 3.51 -13.48
N ASN A 172 -1.81 3.08 -12.53
CA ASN A 172 -0.46 3.61 -12.36
C ASN A 172 0.49 3.32 -13.54
N SER A 173 0.16 2.34 -14.39
CA SER A 173 0.99 1.98 -15.55
C SER A 173 0.37 2.35 -16.89
N ASN A 174 -0.95 2.54 -16.96
CA ASN A 174 -1.62 2.95 -18.19
C ASN A 174 -2.05 4.41 -18.23
N GLY A 175 -1.80 5.17 -17.14
CA GLY A 175 -2.10 6.60 -17.09
C GLY A 175 -3.60 6.89 -17.11
N THR A 176 -4.38 6.19 -16.30
CA THR A 176 -5.83 6.40 -16.20
C THR A 176 -6.29 6.59 -14.76
N ILE A 177 -7.42 7.25 -14.58
CA ILE A 177 -8.27 7.11 -13.40
C ILE A 177 -9.43 6.20 -13.81
N GLY A 178 -9.58 5.05 -13.16
CA GLY A 178 -10.62 4.09 -13.47
C GLY A 178 -11.74 4.09 -12.45
N ARG A 179 -12.97 3.77 -12.91
CA ARG A 179 -14.15 3.57 -12.08
C ARG A 179 -14.74 2.21 -12.38
N LEU A 180 -14.81 1.36 -11.37
CA LEU A 180 -15.47 0.05 -11.41
C LEU A 180 -16.86 0.17 -10.80
N ASN A 181 -17.86 -0.42 -11.45
CA ASN A 181 -19.15 -0.71 -10.85
C ASN A 181 -19.13 -2.15 -10.28
N PRO A 182 -19.16 -2.34 -8.96
CA PRO A 182 -19.13 -3.69 -8.39
C PRO A 182 -20.36 -4.54 -8.73
N ALA A 183 -21.51 -3.90 -9.01
CA ALA A 183 -22.75 -4.61 -9.26
C ALA A 183 -22.76 -5.40 -10.57
N ASP A 184 -22.03 -4.92 -11.59
CA ASP A 184 -22.01 -5.56 -12.93
C ASP A 184 -20.60 -5.77 -13.47
N GLY A 185 -19.54 -5.33 -12.72
CA GLY A 185 -18.15 -5.43 -13.13
C GLY A 185 -17.74 -4.46 -14.25
N SER A 186 -18.61 -3.52 -14.65
CA SER A 186 -18.29 -2.57 -15.72
C SER A 186 -17.23 -1.57 -15.29
N ILE A 187 -16.33 -1.22 -16.22
CA ILE A 187 -15.21 -0.32 -15.97
C ILE A 187 -15.27 0.84 -16.93
N LYS A 188 -15.07 2.06 -16.40
CA LYS A 188 -14.86 3.26 -17.18
C LYS A 188 -13.50 3.87 -16.81
N GLU A 189 -12.67 4.13 -17.80
CA GLU A 189 -11.37 4.78 -17.61
C GLU A 189 -11.36 6.20 -18.15
N TYR A 190 -10.67 7.10 -17.44
CA TYR A 190 -10.46 8.50 -17.79
C TYR A 190 -8.95 8.69 -18.01
N PRO A 191 -8.48 8.83 -19.27
CA PRO A 191 -7.07 9.02 -19.57
C PRO A 191 -6.53 10.31 -18.95
N THR A 192 -5.33 10.23 -18.34
CA THR A 192 -4.62 11.36 -17.75
C THR A 192 -3.45 11.79 -18.64
N ARG A 193 -3.05 13.07 -18.59
CA ARG A 193 -1.80 13.53 -19.18
C ARG A 193 -0.59 12.95 -18.44
N ALA A 194 -0.70 12.84 -17.13
CA ALA A 194 0.27 12.13 -16.31
C ALA A 194 0.25 10.62 -16.61
N ARG A 195 1.44 10.01 -16.66
CA ARG A 195 1.55 8.59 -17.03
C ARG A 195 1.42 7.64 -15.85
N ASP A 196 1.41 8.16 -14.62
CA ASP A 196 1.53 7.39 -13.40
C ASP A 196 0.66 7.94 -12.25
N PRO A 197 -0.67 8.07 -12.41
CA PRO A 197 -1.54 8.41 -11.29
C PRO A 197 -1.27 7.48 -10.12
N HIS A 198 -1.10 8.05 -8.90
CA HIS A 198 -0.53 7.30 -7.79
C HIS A 198 -1.47 7.18 -6.60
N THR A 199 -1.74 8.26 -5.88
CA THR A 199 -2.66 8.29 -4.74
C THR A 199 -3.84 9.18 -5.05
N ALA A 200 -5.05 8.71 -4.78
CA ALA A 200 -6.28 9.46 -5.01
C ALA A 200 -7.06 9.67 -3.71
N VAL A 201 -7.85 10.74 -3.67
CA VAL A 201 -8.76 11.07 -2.58
C VAL A 201 -9.98 11.79 -3.13
N PHE A 202 -11.17 11.49 -2.59
CA PHE A 202 -12.35 12.31 -2.81
C PHE A 202 -12.35 13.52 -1.89
N HIS A 203 -12.72 14.66 -2.46
CA HIS A 203 -12.93 15.89 -1.72
C HIS A 203 -14.46 16.10 -1.51
N PRO A 204 -14.89 16.73 -0.40
CA PRO A 204 -16.33 17.02 -0.15
C PRO A 204 -17.03 17.82 -1.28
N ASN A 205 -16.27 18.53 -2.13
CA ASN A 205 -16.83 19.19 -3.33
C ASN A 205 -17.21 18.20 -4.46
N GLY A 206 -17.09 16.91 -4.26
CA GLY A 206 -17.45 15.86 -5.20
C GLY A 206 -16.41 15.55 -6.28
N ASN A 207 -15.25 16.23 -6.29
CA ASN A 207 -14.17 15.91 -7.21
C ASN A 207 -13.19 14.90 -6.61
N LEU A 208 -12.57 14.11 -7.47
CA LEU A 208 -11.46 13.24 -7.13
C LEU A 208 -10.14 13.94 -7.44
N TYR A 209 -9.24 13.98 -6.45
CA TYR A 209 -7.90 14.55 -6.60
C TYR A 209 -6.86 13.45 -6.54
N PHE A 210 -5.77 13.60 -7.29
CA PHE A 210 -4.73 12.58 -7.33
C PHE A 210 -3.33 13.17 -7.53
N THR A 211 -2.34 12.42 -7.08
CA THR A 211 -0.92 12.69 -7.32
C THR A 211 -0.41 11.81 -8.45
N SER A 212 0.62 12.27 -9.17
CA SER A 212 1.35 11.49 -10.17
C SER A 212 2.85 11.63 -9.90
N GLN A 213 3.42 10.58 -9.31
CA GLN A 213 4.72 10.63 -8.67
C GLN A 213 5.87 10.93 -9.62
N HIS A 214 5.99 10.19 -10.72
CA HIS A 214 7.11 10.32 -11.65
C HIS A 214 6.87 11.40 -12.70
N SER A 215 5.61 11.67 -13.00
CA SER A 215 5.20 12.78 -13.87
C SER A 215 5.28 14.15 -13.20
N ASN A 216 5.45 14.20 -11.87
CA ASN A 216 5.47 15.43 -11.08
C ASN A 216 4.22 16.29 -11.27
N MET A 217 3.06 15.66 -11.20
CA MET A 217 1.78 16.32 -11.47
C MET A 217 0.78 16.07 -10.34
N LEU A 218 -0.15 17.00 -10.20
CA LEU A 218 -1.38 16.87 -9.41
C LEU A 218 -2.57 16.97 -10.36
N GLY A 219 -3.61 16.18 -10.12
CA GLY A 219 -4.79 16.16 -10.96
C GLY A 219 -6.09 16.31 -10.17
N ARG A 220 -7.12 16.83 -10.84
CA ARG A 220 -8.51 16.89 -10.40
C ARG A 220 -9.40 16.33 -11.49
N LEU A 221 -10.19 15.32 -11.17
CA LEU A 221 -11.24 14.77 -12.03
C LEU A 221 -12.61 15.12 -11.43
N ASN A 222 -13.50 15.65 -12.26
CA ASN A 222 -14.92 15.74 -11.91
C ASN A 222 -15.62 14.44 -12.36
N PRO A 223 -16.09 13.58 -11.44
CA PRO A 223 -16.72 12.31 -11.78
C PRO A 223 -18.00 12.42 -12.61
N LYS A 224 -18.75 13.53 -12.44
CA LYS A 224 -20.03 13.75 -13.11
C LYS A 224 -19.85 14.17 -14.57
N THR A 225 -18.91 15.06 -14.84
CA THR A 225 -18.67 15.60 -16.19
C THR A 225 -17.55 14.88 -16.94
N GLY A 226 -16.63 14.23 -16.24
CA GLY A 226 -15.40 13.69 -16.78
C GLY A 226 -14.31 14.76 -17.03
N GLU A 227 -14.54 16.01 -16.60
CA GLU A 227 -13.54 17.08 -16.75
C GLU A 227 -12.31 16.76 -15.93
N LEU A 228 -11.16 16.73 -16.58
CA LEU A 228 -9.86 16.49 -15.98
C LEU A 228 -8.98 17.74 -16.07
N LYS A 229 -8.43 18.18 -14.94
CA LYS A 229 -7.41 19.23 -14.87
C LYS A 229 -6.16 18.71 -14.20
N GLU A 230 -5.01 19.00 -14.79
CA GLU A 230 -3.71 18.58 -14.25
C GLU A 230 -2.73 19.74 -14.27
N ILE A 231 -1.97 19.86 -13.20
CA ILE A 231 -0.95 20.91 -13.01
C ILE A 231 0.41 20.27 -12.71
N GLU A 232 1.47 20.95 -13.10
CA GLU A 232 2.83 20.61 -12.70
C GLU A 232 3.09 21.05 -11.26
N THR A 233 3.94 20.29 -10.54
CA THR A 233 4.27 20.55 -9.16
C THR A 233 5.72 20.21 -8.85
N ARG A 234 6.16 20.37 -7.60
CA ARG A 234 7.49 19.91 -7.14
C ARG A 234 7.66 18.40 -7.35
N LYS A 235 8.92 17.94 -7.37
CA LYS A 235 9.27 16.54 -7.70
C LYS A 235 8.64 15.53 -6.74
N LYS A 236 8.04 14.52 -7.34
CA LYS A 236 7.51 13.30 -6.72
C LYS A 236 6.44 13.54 -5.66
N PRO A 237 5.29 14.18 -6.01
CA PRO A 237 4.12 14.18 -5.15
C PRO A 237 3.69 12.72 -4.88
N TYR A 238 3.30 12.40 -3.64
CA TYR A 238 3.09 11.02 -3.21
C TYR A 238 1.76 10.83 -2.49
N GLY A 239 1.73 10.98 -1.15
CA GLY A 239 0.50 10.96 -0.37
C GLY A 239 -0.30 12.25 -0.57
N ILE A 240 -1.62 12.16 -0.49
CA ILE A 240 -2.55 13.29 -0.52
C ILE A 240 -3.68 13.05 0.46
N LYS A 241 -4.06 14.07 1.21
CA LYS A 241 -5.20 14.08 2.14
C LYS A 241 -5.95 15.40 2.06
N VAL A 242 -7.22 15.38 2.39
CA VAL A 242 -8.08 16.58 2.49
C VAL A 242 -8.11 17.03 3.94
N GLY A 243 -7.76 18.30 4.18
CA GLY A 243 -7.90 18.93 5.49
C GLY A 243 -9.37 19.30 5.79
N LYS A 244 -9.68 19.54 7.05
CA LYS A 244 -11.03 19.90 7.51
C LYS A 244 -11.51 21.23 6.91
N ALA A 245 -10.58 22.18 6.70
CA ALA A 245 -10.85 23.44 6.01
C ALA A 245 -11.07 23.31 4.50
N GLY A 246 -10.82 22.10 3.94
CA GLY A 246 -11.03 21.78 2.54
C GLY A 246 -9.79 21.96 1.65
N ASP A 247 -8.65 22.40 2.16
CA ASP A 247 -7.41 22.37 1.38
C ASP A 247 -6.85 20.93 1.33
N LEU A 248 -6.09 20.63 0.28
CA LEU A 248 -5.45 19.33 0.14
C LEU A 248 -3.99 19.42 0.54
N PHE A 249 -3.52 18.48 1.35
CA PHE A 249 -2.12 18.39 1.73
C PHE A 249 -1.43 17.26 0.98
N ILE A 250 -0.23 17.53 0.45
CA ILE A 250 0.53 16.63 -0.42
C ILE A 250 1.91 16.37 0.16
N ALA A 251 2.24 15.11 0.36
CA ALA A 251 3.59 14.67 0.70
C ALA A 251 4.47 14.61 -0.54
N TYR A 252 5.69 15.15 -0.46
CA TYR A 252 6.66 15.08 -1.55
C TYR A 252 7.83 14.17 -1.20
N ASN A 253 7.94 13.04 -1.89
CA ASN A 253 9.03 12.11 -1.61
C ASN A 253 10.31 12.39 -2.43
N GLY A 254 10.32 13.43 -3.23
CA GLY A 254 11.45 13.88 -4.04
C GLY A 254 11.97 15.28 -3.71
N THR A 255 11.31 15.97 -2.78
CA THR A 255 11.71 17.26 -2.22
C THR A 255 11.40 17.30 -0.72
N ASN A 256 12.07 18.19 0.02
CA ASN A 256 11.87 18.33 1.46
C ASN A 256 10.64 19.21 1.75
N ALA A 257 9.45 18.82 1.31
CA ALA A 257 8.28 19.67 1.42
C ALA A 257 6.97 18.92 1.65
N ILE A 258 6.02 19.64 2.26
CA ILE A 258 4.59 19.36 2.24
C ILE A 258 3.93 20.48 1.44
N GLY A 259 3.07 20.15 0.47
CA GLY A 259 2.29 21.11 -0.28
C GLY A 259 0.91 21.28 0.31
N ARG A 260 0.37 22.51 0.25
CA ARG A 260 -1.03 22.84 0.52
C ARG A 260 -1.66 23.34 -0.77
N MET A 261 -2.63 22.62 -1.30
CA MET A 261 -3.31 22.93 -2.57
C MET A 261 -4.74 23.38 -2.33
N HIS A 262 -5.09 24.54 -2.90
CA HIS A 262 -6.45 25.02 -2.90
C HIS A 262 -7.31 24.23 -3.92
N PRO A 263 -8.46 23.64 -3.53
CA PRO A 263 -9.18 22.67 -4.36
C PRO A 263 -9.78 23.27 -5.66
N VAL A 264 -10.11 24.55 -5.67
CA VAL A 264 -10.75 25.18 -6.85
C VAL A 264 -9.70 25.70 -7.83
N THR A 265 -8.74 26.51 -7.34
CA THR A 265 -7.72 27.15 -8.20
C THR A 265 -6.59 26.22 -8.57
N LEU A 266 -6.37 25.15 -7.79
CA LEU A 266 -5.24 24.23 -7.84
C LEU A 266 -3.88 24.90 -7.55
N SER A 267 -3.88 26.14 -7.02
CA SER A 267 -2.64 26.78 -6.57
C SER A 267 -2.03 26.03 -5.40
N VAL A 268 -0.71 25.86 -5.39
CA VAL A 268 0.01 25.11 -4.36
C VAL A 268 1.01 26.02 -3.65
N SER A 269 0.88 26.14 -2.33
CA SER A 269 1.92 26.67 -1.44
C SER A 269 2.70 25.51 -0.79
N TYR A 270 3.89 25.81 -0.25
CA TYR A 270 4.78 24.77 0.24
C TYR A 270 5.35 25.12 1.61
N TYR A 271 5.37 24.13 2.49
CA TYR A 271 6.09 24.14 3.75
C TYR A 271 7.36 23.30 3.60
N ASP A 272 8.52 23.94 3.69
CA ASP A 272 9.77 23.22 3.59
C ASP A 272 10.11 22.54 4.92
N ILE A 273 10.47 21.25 4.85
CA ILE A 273 10.89 20.47 6.02
C ILE A 273 12.38 20.76 6.25
N PRO A 274 12.81 21.09 7.48
CA PRO A 274 14.17 21.57 7.77
C PRO A 274 15.28 20.59 7.42
N ASP A 275 15.03 19.28 7.51
CA ASP A 275 16.02 18.25 7.19
C ASP A 275 16.31 18.18 5.69
N THR A 276 17.58 18.08 5.30
CA THR A 276 17.99 18.08 3.89
C THR A 276 17.87 16.74 3.18
N ALA A 277 17.75 15.64 3.92
CA ALA A 277 17.74 14.29 3.36
C ALA A 277 16.38 13.59 3.59
N THR A 278 15.29 14.31 3.47
CA THR A 278 13.95 13.79 3.75
C THR A 278 13.42 12.89 2.64
N ARG A 279 12.45 12.06 3.01
CA ARG A 279 11.57 11.36 2.10
C ARG A 279 10.19 11.28 2.75
N ILE A 280 9.37 12.30 2.51
CA ILE A 280 8.01 12.34 3.03
C ILE A 280 7.13 11.46 2.14
N ARG A 281 6.53 10.41 2.72
CA ARG A 281 5.73 9.45 1.93
C ARG A 281 4.25 9.62 2.15
N ARG A 282 3.80 9.38 3.35
CA ARG A 282 2.39 9.49 3.73
C ARG A 282 2.24 10.59 4.76
N LEU A 283 1.07 11.15 4.81
CA LEU A 283 0.66 12.15 5.77
C LEU A 283 -0.80 11.91 6.15
N ASP A 284 -1.19 12.45 7.29
CA ASP A 284 -2.57 12.55 7.73
C ASP A 284 -2.77 13.81 8.58
N ILE A 285 -3.98 14.10 9.02
CA ILE A 285 -4.35 15.39 9.60
C ILE A 285 -5.07 15.14 10.92
N ASP A 286 -4.64 15.82 11.99
CA ASP A 286 -5.26 15.73 13.32
C ASP A 286 -6.49 16.65 13.46
N SER A 287 -7.09 16.63 14.66
CA SER A 287 -8.28 17.43 14.96
C SER A 287 -8.03 18.93 14.91
N ASP A 288 -6.80 19.37 15.15
CA ASP A 288 -6.35 20.77 15.14
C ASP A 288 -5.83 21.24 13.77
N GLU A 289 -6.06 20.47 12.70
CA GLU A 289 -5.60 20.75 11.32
C GLU A 289 -4.07 20.71 11.16
N ASN A 290 -3.32 20.13 12.10
CA ASN A 290 -1.90 19.89 11.88
C ASN A 290 -1.68 18.70 10.95
N VAL A 291 -0.63 18.78 10.14
CA VAL A 291 -0.27 17.69 9.23
C VAL A 291 0.80 16.81 9.85
N TRP A 292 0.43 15.59 10.13
CA TRP A 292 1.35 14.52 10.53
C TRP A 292 1.96 13.86 9.31
N PHE A 293 3.23 13.50 9.38
CA PHE A 293 3.92 12.87 8.25
C PHE A 293 5.00 11.88 8.69
N VAL A 294 5.29 10.91 7.83
CA VAL A 294 6.44 10.01 8.01
C VAL A 294 7.61 10.43 7.14
N ASN A 295 8.79 10.50 7.77
CA ASN A 295 10.05 10.78 7.10
C ASN A 295 10.85 9.46 6.97
N SER A 296 10.55 8.71 5.91
CA SER A 296 11.08 7.36 5.70
C SER A 296 12.61 7.26 5.68
N ARG A 297 13.29 8.31 5.21
CA ARG A 297 14.74 8.27 5.04
C ARG A 297 15.48 8.48 6.35
N LEU A 298 14.87 9.20 7.28
CA LEU A 298 15.49 9.56 8.55
C LEU A 298 14.94 8.74 9.73
N GLY A 299 13.98 7.85 9.49
CA GLY A 299 13.35 7.05 10.55
C GLY A 299 12.62 7.93 11.57
N LYS A 300 11.82 8.90 11.09
CA LYS A 300 11.11 9.85 11.95
C LYS A 300 9.63 9.91 11.63
N VAL A 301 8.83 10.23 12.63
CA VAL A 301 7.49 10.79 12.51
C VAL A 301 7.57 12.29 12.77
N GLY A 302 6.75 13.11 12.11
CA GLY A 302 6.78 14.56 12.22
C GLY A 302 5.40 15.18 12.19
N LYS A 303 5.30 16.39 12.78
CA LYS A 303 4.14 17.27 12.77
C LYS A 303 4.51 18.61 12.14
N LEU A 304 3.66 19.08 11.25
CA LEU A 304 3.66 20.44 10.71
C LEU A 304 2.44 21.17 11.28
N GLU A 305 2.68 22.22 12.05
CA GLU A 305 1.65 23.18 12.46
C GLU A 305 1.36 24.10 11.26
N VAL A 306 0.18 23.96 10.66
CA VAL A 306 -0.13 24.62 9.37
C VAL A 306 -0.14 26.14 9.50
N ASP A 307 -0.63 26.67 10.61
CA ASP A 307 -0.77 28.12 10.82
C ASP A 307 0.59 28.82 11.04
N THR A 308 1.52 28.15 11.70
CA THR A 308 2.83 28.72 12.06
C THR A 308 3.94 28.30 11.12
N GLY A 309 3.75 27.19 10.40
CA GLY A 309 4.77 26.53 9.60
C GLY A 309 5.83 25.79 10.45
N LYS A 310 5.64 25.68 11.76
CA LYS A 310 6.57 25.00 12.65
C LYS A 310 6.54 23.50 12.41
N VAL A 311 7.73 22.90 12.29
CA VAL A 311 7.91 21.46 12.13
C VAL A 311 8.58 20.88 13.37
N THR A 312 7.96 19.85 13.95
CA THR A 312 8.52 19.05 15.04
C THR A 312 8.66 17.60 14.57
N GLN A 313 9.72 16.90 14.97
CA GLN A 313 9.94 15.51 14.57
C GLN A 313 10.47 14.68 15.74
N TRP A 314 10.04 13.41 15.79
CA TRP A 314 10.46 12.42 16.77
C TRP A 314 11.12 11.23 16.06
N ASN A 315 12.15 10.66 16.69
CA ASN A 315 12.76 9.44 16.17
C ASN A 315 11.79 8.26 16.39
N SER A 316 11.62 7.46 15.34
CA SER A 316 10.88 6.20 15.44
C SER A 316 11.61 5.20 16.35
N PRO A 317 10.91 4.31 17.08
CA PRO A 317 11.53 3.40 18.04
C PRO A 317 12.71 2.58 17.52
N SER A 318 12.63 2.06 16.31
CA SER A 318 13.73 1.30 15.70
C SER A 318 14.80 2.19 15.03
N GLY A 319 14.75 3.50 15.23
CA GLY A 319 15.79 4.44 14.84
C GLY A 319 15.86 4.76 13.34
N PRO A 320 17.01 5.27 12.85
CA PRO A 320 17.14 5.85 11.51
C PRO A 320 16.87 4.87 10.35
N THR A 321 17.05 3.57 10.57
CA THR A 321 16.84 2.52 9.56
C THR A 321 15.42 1.94 9.55
N SER A 322 14.55 2.42 10.44
CA SER A 322 13.16 1.94 10.59
C SER A 322 12.30 2.15 9.34
N HIS A 323 12.61 3.17 8.54
CA HIS A 323 11.92 3.46 7.28
C HIS A 323 10.39 3.56 7.43
N PRO A 324 9.83 4.46 8.26
CA PRO A 324 8.40 4.68 8.37
C PRO A 324 7.75 4.93 7.00
N TYR A 325 6.59 4.32 6.73
CA TYR A 325 6.03 4.36 5.37
C TYR A 325 4.58 4.80 5.32
N SER A 326 3.65 4.03 5.90
CA SER A 326 2.23 4.36 5.99
C SER A 326 1.96 5.25 7.20
N MET A 327 0.82 5.91 7.20
CA MET A 327 0.36 6.73 8.32
C MET A 327 -1.15 6.92 8.26
N THR A 328 -1.77 6.91 9.44
CA THR A 328 -3.17 7.28 9.68
C THR A 328 -3.27 7.89 11.07
N VAL A 329 -4.05 8.95 11.22
CA VAL A 329 -4.37 9.57 12.52
C VAL A 329 -5.79 9.16 12.89
N ILE A 330 -5.95 8.52 14.07
CA ILE A 330 -7.24 8.07 14.61
C ILE A 330 -7.38 8.69 15.99
N ASN A 331 -8.40 9.52 16.23
CA ASN A 331 -8.63 10.21 17.52
C ASN A 331 -7.36 10.92 18.01
N ASP A 332 -6.68 11.65 17.14
CA ASP A 332 -5.42 12.37 17.40
C ASP A 332 -4.22 11.49 17.80
N ILE A 333 -4.36 10.18 17.73
CA ILE A 333 -3.27 9.23 17.86
C ILE A 333 -2.69 8.90 16.49
N VAL A 334 -1.38 8.94 16.38
CA VAL A 334 -0.67 8.70 15.13
C VAL A 334 -0.29 7.23 15.01
N TRP A 335 -0.85 6.56 14.01
CA TRP A 335 -0.53 5.18 13.67
C TRP A 335 0.33 5.14 12.41
N TYR A 336 1.46 4.44 12.46
CA TYR A 336 2.34 4.26 11.31
C TYR A 336 3.09 2.94 11.40
N ASN A 337 3.86 2.59 10.38
CA ASN A 337 4.66 1.36 10.40
C ASN A 337 6.14 1.62 10.17
N GLU A 338 6.97 0.71 10.63
CA GLU A 338 8.41 0.66 10.39
C GLU A 338 8.75 -0.39 9.34
N SER A 339 8.64 -0.03 8.06
CA SER A 339 8.81 -0.95 6.92
C SER A 339 10.26 -1.37 6.65
N GLY A 340 11.21 -0.78 7.34
CA GLY A 340 12.63 -1.16 7.29
C GLY A 340 12.98 -2.33 8.19
N MET A 341 12.10 -2.67 9.13
CA MET A 341 12.28 -3.74 10.11
C MET A 341 11.77 -5.08 9.60
N ARG A 342 12.20 -6.17 10.27
CA ARG A 342 11.79 -7.55 9.97
C ARG A 342 11.57 -8.30 11.29
N PRO A 343 10.32 -8.64 11.63
CA PRO A 343 9.08 -8.30 10.91
C PRO A 343 8.81 -6.78 10.82
N ASP A 344 7.90 -6.36 9.92
CA ASP A 344 7.34 -5.01 9.94
C ASP A 344 6.77 -4.73 11.35
N ALA A 345 6.98 -3.53 11.87
CA ALA A 345 6.34 -3.11 13.11
C ALA A 345 5.24 -2.09 12.83
N LEU A 346 4.09 -2.27 13.46
CA LEU A 346 3.08 -1.24 13.60
C LEU A 346 3.43 -0.39 14.83
N VAL A 347 3.34 0.92 14.70
CA VAL A 347 3.69 1.87 15.77
C VAL A 347 2.51 2.79 16.02
N ARG A 348 2.16 2.97 17.30
CA ARG A 348 1.29 3.99 17.85
C ARG A 348 2.15 5.08 18.49
N PHE A 349 1.88 6.32 18.20
CA PHE A 349 2.47 7.47 18.85
C PHE A 349 1.37 8.37 19.39
N ASP A 350 1.44 8.68 20.67
CA ASP A 350 0.52 9.58 21.35
C ASP A 350 1.18 10.97 21.46
N PRO A 351 0.69 11.97 20.71
CA PRO A 351 1.28 13.31 20.73
C PRO A 351 1.16 14.06 22.05
N ALA A 352 0.15 13.74 22.86
CA ALA A 352 -0.07 14.42 24.14
C ALA A 352 0.94 14.02 25.21
N THR A 353 1.40 12.77 25.16
CA THR A 353 2.36 12.21 26.12
C THR A 353 3.75 11.99 25.51
N GLU A 354 3.88 12.10 24.19
CA GLU A 354 5.06 11.75 23.39
C GLU A 354 5.51 10.29 23.59
N GLN A 355 4.58 9.39 23.93
CA GLN A 355 4.87 7.99 24.16
C GLN A 355 4.63 7.14 22.89
N PHE A 356 5.54 6.20 22.68
CA PHE A 356 5.42 5.20 21.64
C PHE A 356 4.96 3.86 22.20
N GLN A 357 4.24 3.12 21.37
CA GLN A 357 3.96 1.70 21.57
C GLN A 357 4.07 0.99 20.21
N SER A 358 4.53 -0.26 20.20
CA SER A 358 4.73 -0.94 18.91
C SER A 358 4.57 -2.45 19.00
N TRP A 359 4.14 -3.04 17.88
CA TRP A 359 3.84 -4.47 17.74
C TRP A 359 4.45 -5.01 16.45
N ALA A 360 4.95 -6.25 16.50
CA ALA A 360 5.33 -6.98 15.31
C ALA A 360 4.09 -7.41 14.52
N VAL A 361 4.10 -7.21 13.20
CA VAL A 361 3.02 -7.71 12.35
C VAL A 361 3.18 -9.21 12.14
N PRO A 362 2.16 -10.04 12.39
CA PRO A 362 2.29 -11.51 12.45
C PRO A 362 2.84 -12.16 11.18
N SER A 363 2.42 -11.70 10.00
CA SER A 363 2.91 -12.24 8.72
C SER A 363 4.34 -11.82 8.37
N GLY A 364 4.96 -10.99 9.17
CA GLY A 364 6.39 -10.70 9.17
C GLY A 364 6.86 -9.63 8.20
N ILE A 365 6.91 -9.85 6.90
CA ILE A 365 7.78 -9.07 6.00
C ILE A 365 7.10 -8.48 4.77
N GLY A 366 5.88 -8.04 4.94
CA GLY A 366 5.09 -7.62 3.79
C GLY A 366 5.29 -6.20 3.27
N ILE A 367 5.82 -5.28 4.01
CA ILE A 367 5.85 -3.84 3.76
C ILE A 367 4.44 -3.23 3.66
N ILE A 368 3.98 -2.65 4.74
CA ILE A 368 2.77 -1.84 4.78
C ILE A 368 3.08 -0.49 4.10
N ARG A 369 2.32 -0.12 3.08
CA ARG A 369 2.55 1.11 2.29
C ARG A 369 1.42 2.12 2.41
N HIS A 370 0.29 1.67 2.92
CA HIS A 370 -0.90 2.45 3.18
C HIS A 370 -1.65 1.83 4.35
N THR A 371 -2.30 2.67 5.11
CA THR A 371 -3.22 2.33 6.19
C THR A 371 -4.48 3.15 6.02
N TRP A 372 -5.60 2.66 6.54
CA TRP A 372 -6.90 3.30 6.44
C TRP A 372 -7.68 3.12 7.74
N GLU A 373 -8.30 4.18 8.24
CA GLU A 373 -9.22 4.11 9.36
C GLU A 373 -10.56 3.53 8.91
N THR A 374 -11.10 2.55 9.62
CA THR A 374 -12.43 2.00 9.39
C THR A 374 -13.50 2.84 10.07
N GLN A 375 -14.78 2.61 9.71
CA GLN A 375 -15.92 3.27 10.35
C GLN A 375 -16.01 2.97 11.84
N ASP A 376 -15.47 1.83 12.29
CA ASP A 376 -15.44 1.42 13.70
C ASP A 376 -14.21 1.96 14.46
N GLY A 377 -13.34 2.75 13.82
CA GLY A 377 -12.11 3.28 14.42
C GLY A 377 -10.94 2.28 14.44
N ASP A 378 -11.05 1.15 13.76
CA ASP A 378 -9.95 0.20 13.55
C ASP A 378 -9.03 0.64 12.40
N LEU A 379 -7.89 -0.03 12.25
CA LEU A 379 -6.93 0.28 11.21
C LEU A 379 -6.86 -0.86 10.18
N LEU A 380 -7.02 -0.53 8.90
CA LEU A 380 -6.70 -1.46 7.82
C LEU A 380 -5.21 -1.37 7.47
N ILE A 381 -4.62 -2.52 7.27
CA ILE A 381 -3.23 -2.70 6.82
C ILE A 381 -3.19 -3.64 5.62
N HIS A 382 -2.05 -3.73 4.99
CA HIS A 382 -1.77 -4.75 3.99
C HIS A 382 -0.30 -5.17 4.04
N GLN A 383 -0.02 -6.35 3.54
CA GLN A 383 1.33 -6.86 3.41
C GLN A 383 1.64 -7.12 1.93
N SER A 384 2.28 -6.14 1.27
CA SER A 384 2.50 -6.16 -0.18
C SER A 384 3.27 -7.39 -0.67
N SER A 385 4.28 -7.83 0.09
CA SER A 385 5.17 -8.91 -0.34
C SER A 385 4.62 -10.29 0.02
N SER A 386 3.76 -10.39 1.04
CA SER A 386 3.11 -11.63 1.46
C SER A 386 1.65 -11.74 1.05
N ASN A 387 1.19 -10.83 0.19
CA ASN A 387 -0.11 -10.91 -0.49
C ASN A 387 -1.30 -10.95 0.48
N ARG A 388 -1.34 -10.02 1.46
CA ARG A 388 -2.38 -9.97 2.49
C ARG A 388 -3.03 -8.60 2.62
N VAL A 389 -4.28 -8.61 3.01
CA VAL A 389 -4.97 -7.50 3.67
C VAL A 389 -5.17 -7.84 5.13
N GLY A 390 -5.24 -6.85 6.00
CA GLY A 390 -5.43 -7.07 7.42
C GLY A 390 -6.22 -5.96 8.09
N ARG A 391 -6.83 -6.29 9.22
CA ARG A 391 -7.52 -5.38 10.12
C ARG A 391 -6.83 -5.44 11.49
N VAL A 392 -6.48 -4.29 12.01
CA VAL A 392 -5.99 -4.12 13.37
C VAL A 392 -7.16 -3.60 14.19
N ARG A 393 -7.68 -4.44 15.07
CA ARG A 393 -8.68 -4.03 16.05
C ARG A 393 -7.98 -3.33 17.18
N ILE A 394 -8.41 -2.13 17.50
CA ILE A 394 -7.87 -1.32 18.58
C ILE A 394 -8.85 -1.43 19.75
N ALA A 395 -8.39 -1.97 20.86
CA ALA A 395 -9.21 -2.03 22.06
C ALA A 395 -9.39 -0.61 22.65
N ASP A 396 -10.63 -0.29 23.02
CA ASP A 396 -11.00 0.97 23.68
C ASP A 396 -10.37 1.10 25.07
#